data_02352d5a86fb7e56e525e96f1503dc5a
#
_entry.id   02352d5a86fb7e56e525e96f1503dc5a
#
_cell.length_a   1.000
_cell.length_b   1.000
_cell.length_c   1.000
_cell.angle_alpha   90.00
_cell.angle_beta   90.00
_cell.angle_gamma   90.00
#
_symmetry.space_group_name_H-M   'P 1'
#
loop_
_entity.id
_entity.type
_entity.pdbx_description
1 polymer ?
#
loop_
_entity_poly.entity_id
_entity_poly.type
_entity_poly.pdbx_seq_one_letter_code
_entity_poly.pdbx_strand_id
1 'polypeptide(L)'
;RSEHILTIEDPIEFIHPSKRSVIHQRELGQDTRSFANALKSALREDPDIILVGEMRDLDTIRLALTAAETGHLVFGTLHTSSASQTIDRIIDVFPEGQQQQVRVQLSNSLVAVFSQTLLPLLQPDGTKSGRVMAQEVMLVIPAIANLIREAKAAQIYSTMQTNSGFGMQTLEMSLRDLYMRKKITLEDALARSSRPEEFKRGLQNS
;
A
#
# COMPACT_ATOMS: atom_id res chain seq x y z
N ARG A 1 12.19 -1.23 18.27
CA ARG A 1 11.56 -0.09 18.94
C ARG A 1 10.81 -0.56 20.17
N SER A 2 10.50 0.35 21.07
CA SER A 2 9.64 0.11 22.24
C SER A 2 8.45 1.05 22.09
N GLU A 3 7.46 0.57 21.34
CA GLU A 3 6.32 1.34 20.88
C GLU A 3 5.02 0.71 21.40
N HIS A 4 3.94 1.49 21.47
CA HIS A 4 2.59 0.96 21.62
C HIS A 4 1.98 0.79 20.23
N ILE A 5 1.72 -0.45 19.84
CA ILE A 5 1.16 -0.84 18.53
C ILE A 5 -0.28 -1.28 18.75
N LEU A 6 -1.22 -0.68 18.06
CA LEU A 6 -2.62 -1.06 18.09
C LEU A 6 -3.05 -1.51 16.70
N THR A 7 -3.67 -2.69 16.60
CA THR A 7 -4.23 -3.17 15.33
C THR A 7 -5.74 -3.32 15.43
N ILE A 8 -6.41 -3.11 14.29
CA ILE A 8 -7.84 -3.32 14.10
C ILE A 8 -7.98 -4.19 12.85
N GLU A 9 -8.43 -5.42 13.01
CA GLU A 9 -8.37 -6.45 11.97
C GLU A 9 -9.73 -7.15 11.78
N ASP A 10 -9.94 -7.79 10.62
CA ASP A 10 -11.16 -8.53 10.29
C ASP A 10 -10.84 -9.72 9.34
N PRO A 11 -10.53 -10.89 9.90
CA PRO A 11 -10.15 -11.21 11.29
C PRO A 11 -8.68 -10.95 11.61
N ILE A 12 -8.25 -11.23 12.85
CA ILE A 12 -6.82 -11.30 13.20
C ILE A 12 -6.19 -12.51 12.51
N GLU A 13 -5.25 -12.28 11.60
CA GLU A 13 -4.56 -13.34 10.85
C GLU A 13 -3.45 -14.00 11.67
N PHE A 14 -2.73 -13.23 12.47
CA PHE A 14 -1.65 -13.70 13.31
C PHE A 14 -1.68 -13.01 14.68
N ILE A 15 -1.53 -13.79 15.73
CA ILE A 15 -1.37 -13.24 17.09
C ILE A 15 0.08 -12.83 17.29
N HIS A 16 0.30 -11.56 17.56
CA HIS A 16 1.61 -10.97 17.79
C HIS A 16 1.90 -10.86 19.29
N PRO A 17 2.82 -11.67 19.86
CA PRO A 17 3.18 -11.55 21.26
C PRO A 17 3.93 -10.22 21.51
N SER A 18 3.55 -9.50 22.55
CA SER A 18 4.30 -8.34 23.02
C SER A 18 5.71 -8.76 23.45
N LYS A 19 6.73 -8.01 22.98
CA LYS A 19 8.15 -8.20 23.31
C LYS A 19 8.73 -6.91 23.86
N ARG A 20 9.41 -6.13 23.01
CA ARG A 20 9.87 -4.78 23.36
C ARG A 20 8.77 -3.73 23.18
N SER A 21 7.83 -3.99 22.28
CA SER A 21 6.64 -3.19 22.04
C SER A 21 5.44 -3.84 22.71
N VAL A 22 4.51 -3.04 23.20
CA VAL A 22 3.17 -3.48 23.61
C VAL A 22 2.32 -3.59 22.34
N ILE A 23 1.66 -4.72 22.13
CA ILE A 23 0.80 -4.94 20.96
C ILE A 23 -0.61 -5.27 21.46
N HIS A 24 -1.56 -4.42 21.09
CA HIS A 24 -2.99 -4.63 21.31
C HIS A 24 -3.67 -4.88 19.97
N GLN A 25 -4.20 -6.07 19.78
CA GLN A 25 -4.95 -6.46 18.59
C GLN A 25 -6.44 -6.48 18.90
N ARG A 26 -7.25 -5.91 18.01
CA ARG A 26 -8.72 -5.87 18.10
C ARG A 26 -9.33 -6.48 16.87
N GLU A 27 -10.24 -7.41 17.06
CA GLU A 27 -10.97 -8.05 15.98
C GLU A 27 -12.36 -7.47 15.83
N LEU A 28 -12.75 -7.21 14.57
CA LEU A 28 -14.10 -6.77 14.24
C LEU A 28 -15.10 -7.88 14.59
N GLY A 29 -16.20 -7.51 15.23
CA GLY A 29 -17.24 -8.43 15.65
C GLY A 29 -17.01 -9.08 17.01
N GLN A 30 -15.76 -9.15 17.49
CA GLN A 30 -15.42 -9.67 18.82
C GLN A 30 -15.11 -8.53 19.80
N ASP A 31 -14.12 -7.69 19.49
CA ASP A 31 -13.62 -6.63 20.39
C ASP A 31 -14.20 -5.26 20.02
N THR A 32 -14.65 -5.08 18.81
CA THR A 32 -15.24 -3.84 18.32
C THR A 32 -16.34 -4.08 17.29
N ARG A 33 -17.26 -3.12 17.16
CA ARG A 33 -18.37 -3.21 16.22
C ARG A 33 -18.10 -2.58 14.85
N SER A 34 -17.05 -1.77 14.73
CA SER A 34 -16.64 -1.15 13.47
C SER A 34 -15.19 -0.65 13.55
N PHE A 35 -14.53 -0.59 12.39
CA PHE A 35 -13.20 0.00 12.27
C PHE A 35 -13.17 1.45 12.75
N ALA A 36 -14.16 2.26 12.36
CA ALA A 36 -14.24 3.66 12.76
C ALA A 36 -14.34 3.84 14.28
N ASN A 37 -15.18 3.03 14.97
CA ASN A 37 -15.31 3.11 16.43
C ASN A 37 -14.01 2.69 17.13
N ALA A 38 -13.38 1.63 16.67
CA ALA A 38 -12.12 1.15 17.23
C ALA A 38 -11.01 2.21 17.05
N LEU A 39 -10.90 2.80 15.85
CA LEU A 39 -9.90 3.81 15.53
C LEU A 39 -10.12 5.10 16.35
N LYS A 40 -11.40 5.53 16.50
CA LYS A 40 -11.74 6.67 17.36
C LYS A 40 -11.36 6.45 18.83
N SER A 41 -11.50 5.22 19.33
CA SER A 41 -11.06 4.87 20.69
C SER A 41 -9.55 4.78 20.78
N ALA A 42 -8.90 4.17 19.77
CA ALA A 42 -7.44 4.03 19.69
C ALA A 42 -6.71 5.36 19.85
N LEU A 43 -7.19 6.43 19.23
CA LEU A 43 -6.62 7.78 19.33
C LEU A 43 -6.57 8.36 20.77
N ARG A 44 -7.22 7.70 21.73
CA ARG A 44 -7.21 8.11 23.15
C ARG A 44 -6.32 7.21 24.02
N GLU A 45 -5.69 6.22 23.43
CA GLU A 45 -4.89 5.20 24.11
C GLU A 45 -3.39 5.44 23.94
N ASP A 46 -3.02 6.59 23.34
CA ASP A 46 -1.64 7.01 23.10
C ASP A 46 -0.81 5.94 22.35
N PRO A 47 -1.30 5.41 21.20
CA PRO A 47 -0.52 4.48 20.41
C PRO A 47 0.53 5.23 19.59
N ASP A 48 1.69 4.63 19.39
CA ASP A 48 2.69 5.14 18.44
C ASP A 48 2.39 4.70 17.02
N ILE A 49 1.88 3.47 16.89
CA ILE A 49 1.60 2.83 15.59
C ILE A 49 0.19 2.26 15.59
N ILE A 50 -0.55 2.55 14.54
CA ILE A 50 -1.90 2.03 14.32
C ILE A 50 -1.91 1.24 13.00
N LEU A 51 -2.41 0.00 13.03
CA LEU A 51 -2.70 -0.76 11.83
C LEU A 51 -4.22 -0.87 11.65
N VAL A 52 -4.72 -0.40 10.52
CA VAL A 52 -6.10 -0.54 10.09
C VAL A 52 -6.15 -1.65 9.04
N GLY A 53 -6.64 -2.81 9.42
CA GLY A 53 -6.63 -4.02 8.60
C GLY A 53 -7.31 -3.84 7.25
N GLU A 54 -8.34 -2.97 7.18
CA GLU A 54 -8.94 -2.59 5.91
C GLU A 54 -9.62 -1.22 5.98
N MET A 55 -9.37 -0.39 4.96
CA MET A 55 -9.97 0.95 4.80
C MET A 55 -11.02 0.92 3.66
N ARG A 56 -12.29 0.62 4.01
CA ARG A 56 -13.38 0.49 3.02
C ARG A 56 -14.31 1.70 2.95
N ASP A 57 -14.49 2.38 4.06
CA ASP A 57 -15.50 3.43 4.22
C ASP A 57 -14.87 4.79 4.54
N LEU A 58 -15.66 5.84 4.28
CA LEU A 58 -15.26 7.23 4.44
C LEU A 58 -14.83 7.54 5.88
N ASP A 59 -15.55 7.03 6.88
CA ASP A 59 -15.29 7.38 8.28
C ASP A 59 -13.97 6.76 8.75
N THR A 60 -13.70 5.50 8.37
CA THR A 60 -12.43 4.83 8.65
C THR A 60 -11.26 5.55 7.99
N ILE A 61 -11.38 5.92 6.70
CA ILE A 61 -10.32 6.64 5.97
C ILE A 61 -10.08 8.03 6.57
N ARG A 62 -11.15 8.77 6.90
CA ARG A 62 -11.04 10.09 7.55
C ARG A 62 -10.31 10.02 8.88
N LEU A 63 -10.64 9.04 9.71
CA LEU A 63 -9.98 8.85 11.01
C LEU A 63 -8.53 8.42 10.87
N ALA A 64 -8.21 7.58 9.88
CA ALA A 64 -6.83 7.17 9.57
C ALA A 64 -5.97 8.37 9.13
N LEU A 65 -6.50 9.24 8.26
CA LEU A 65 -5.84 10.48 7.86
C LEU A 65 -5.64 11.41 9.06
N THR A 66 -6.66 11.57 9.91
CA THR A 66 -6.56 12.38 11.12
C THR A 66 -5.49 11.84 12.08
N ALA A 67 -5.43 10.51 12.27
CA ALA A 67 -4.39 9.87 13.07
C ALA A 67 -2.98 10.16 12.54
N ALA A 68 -2.79 10.04 11.22
CA ALA A 68 -1.51 10.33 10.58
C ALA A 68 -1.11 11.81 10.73
N GLU A 69 -2.04 12.75 10.58
CA GLU A 69 -1.78 14.19 10.77
C GLU A 69 -1.44 14.55 12.22
N THR A 70 -1.96 13.79 13.19
CA THR A 70 -1.69 14.02 14.61
C THR A 70 -0.44 13.30 15.14
N GLY A 71 0.37 12.70 14.22
CA GLY A 71 1.70 12.19 14.54
C GLY A 71 1.83 10.69 14.72
N HIS A 72 0.73 9.93 14.54
CA HIS A 72 0.78 8.46 14.60
C HIS A 72 1.31 7.89 13.28
N LEU A 73 2.08 6.80 13.35
CA LEU A 73 2.38 6.00 12.16
C LEU A 73 1.19 5.09 11.86
N VAL A 74 0.50 5.34 10.75
CA VAL A 74 -0.68 4.57 10.36
C VAL A 74 -0.35 3.66 9.19
N PHE A 75 -0.59 2.37 9.36
CA PHE A 75 -0.64 1.39 8.29
C PHE A 75 -2.09 1.10 7.94
N GLY A 76 -2.44 1.17 6.66
CA GLY A 76 -3.77 0.85 6.18
C GLY A 76 -3.70 -0.04 4.95
N THR A 77 -4.63 -0.96 4.80
CA THR A 77 -4.73 -1.77 3.60
C THR A 77 -5.93 -1.36 2.74
N LEU A 78 -5.74 -1.42 1.43
CA LEU A 78 -6.77 -1.21 0.42
C LEU A 78 -6.66 -2.29 -0.66
N HIS A 79 -7.78 -2.61 -1.31
CA HIS A 79 -7.80 -3.55 -2.43
C HIS A 79 -7.60 -2.81 -3.76
N THR A 80 -6.36 -2.43 -4.02
CA THR A 80 -5.95 -1.71 -5.24
C THR A 80 -4.74 -2.38 -5.85
N SER A 81 -4.56 -2.24 -7.16
CA SER A 81 -3.48 -2.90 -7.90
C SER A 81 -2.27 -1.99 -8.18
N SER A 82 -2.37 -0.70 -7.89
CA SER A 82 -1.27 0.25 -8.10
C SER A 82 -1.31 1.42 -7.11
N ALA A 83 -0.19 2.12 -6.96
CA ALA A 83 -0.07 3.29 -6.11
C ALA A 83 -1.00 4.44 -6.54
N SER A 84 -1.12 4.70 -7.85
CA SER A 84 -2.05 5.72 -8.36
C SER A 84 -3.50 5.39 -8.04
N GLN A 85 -3.92 4.14 -8.25
CA GLN A 85 -5.27 3.70 -7.89
C GLN A 85 -5.53 3.76 -6.38
N THR A 86 -4.51 3.53 -5.56
CA THR A 86 -4.62 3.67 -4.09
C THR A 86 -4.96 5.11 -3.72
N ILE A 87 -4.28 6.08 -4.32
CA ILE A 87 -4.53 7.51 -4.09
C ILE A 87 -5.94 7.89 -4.52
N ASP A 88 -6.34 7.52 -5.74
CA ASP A 88 -7.68 7.80 -6.25
C ASP A 88 -8.74 7.14 -5.36
N ARG A 89 -8.56 5.88 -4.97
CA ARG A 89 -9.49 5.15 -4.10
C ARG A 89 -9.69 5.82 -2.74
N ILE A 90 -8.64 6.36 -2.14
CA ILE A 90 -8.73 7.10 -0.87
C ILE A 90 -9.54 8.38 -1.06
N ILE A 91 -9.33 9.09 -2.16
CA ILE A 91 -9.95 10.39 -2.41
C ILE A 91 -11.42 10.24 -2.82
N ASP A 92 -11.73 9.26 -3.67
CA ASP A 92 -13.05 9.07 -4.28
C ASP A 92 -14.15 8.68 -3.31
N VAL A 93 -13.82 8.20 -2.11
CA VAL A 93 -14.83 7.95 -1.06
C VAL A 93 -15.38 9.23 -0.45
N PHE A 94 -14.70 10.37 -0.65
CA PHE A 94 -15.13 11.68 -0.13
C PHE A 94 -16.01 12.41 -1.13
N PRO A 95 -17.01 13.19 -0.65
CA PRO A 95 -17.77 14.10 -1.50
C PRO A 95 -16.86 15.05 -2.26
N GLU A 96 -17.21 15.40 -3.50
CA GLU A 96 -16.42 16.27 -4.39
C GLU A 96 -15.90 17.54 -3.72
N GLY A 97 -16.78 18.22 -2.94
CA GLY A 97 -16.39 19.44 -2.22
C GLY A 97 -15.33 19.26 -1.14
N GLN A 98 -15.02 18.03 -0.73
CA GLN A 98 -13.99 17.71 0.26
C GLN A 98 -12.72 17.13 -0.37
N GLN A 99 -12.77 16.64 -1.60
CA GLN A 99 -11.67 15.92 -2.23
C GLN A 99 -10.37 16.74 -2.31
N GLN A 100 -10.47 18.04 -2.60
CA GLN A 100 -9.27 18.88 -2.66
C GLN A 100 -8.58 19.02 -1.30
N GLN A 101 -9.35 19.14 -0.23
CA GLN A 101 -8.79 19.17 1.12
C GLN A 101 -8.12 17.82 1.46
N VAL A 102 -8.77 16.70 1.12
CA VAL A 102 -8.21 15.35 1.34
C VAL A 102 -6.92 15.14 0.54
N ARG A 103 -6.83 15.63 -0.70
CA ARG A 103 -5.58 15.62 -1.49
C ARG A 103 -4.45 16.34 -0.76
N VAL A 104 -4.72 17.49 -0.17
CA VAL A 104 -3.72 18.23 0.60
C VAL A 104 -3.30 17.43 1.84
N GLN A 105 -4.25 16.92 2.62
CA GLN A 105 -3.97 16.09 3.79
C GLN A 105 -3.14 14.86 3.42
N LEU A 106 -3.56 14.12 2.41
CA LEU A 106 -2.86 12.91 1.94
C LEU A 106 -1.45 13.25 1.44
N SER A 107 -1.29 14.35 0.69
CA SER A 107 0.02 14.78 0.18
C SER A 107 1.03 15.11 1.28
N ASN A 108 0.56 15.46 2.46
CA ASN A 108 1.40 15.82 3.60
C ASN A 108 1.65 14.64 4.56
N SER A 109 0.72 13.70 4.65
CA SER A 109 0.79 12.59 5.61
C SER A 109 1.20 11.25 5.00
N LEU A 110 0.93 11.01 3.71
CA LEU A 110 1.30 9.75 3.07
C LEU A 110 2.81 9.64 2.92
N VAL A 111 3.38 8.53 3.40
CA VAL A 111 4.82 8.24 3.33
C VAL A 111 5.15 7.33 2.17
N ALA A 112 4.39 6.25 2.00
CA ALA A 112 4.64 5.25 0.97
C ALA A 112 3.36 4.48 0.61
N VAL A 113 3.34 3.89 -0.58
CA VAL A 113 2.37 2.88 -1.00
C VAL A 113 3.12 1.66 -1.51
N PHE A 114 2.73 0.50 -0.99
CA PHE A 114 3.22 -0.80 -1.44
C PHE A 114 2.05 -1.57 -2.05
N SER A 115 2.09 -1.80 -3.37
CA SER A 115 1.13 -2.68 -4.04
C SER A 115 1.81 -3.98 -4.38
N GLN A 116 1.15 -5.11 -4.13
CA GLN A 116 1.76 -6.42 -4.32
C GLN A 116 0.86 -7.37 -5.11
N THR A 117 1.48 -8.26 -5.86
CA THR A 117 0.84 -9.41 -6.49
C THR A 117 1.67 -10.66 -6.30
N LEU A 118 1.00 -11.79 -6.09
CA LEU A 118 1.65 -13.09 -5.97
C LEU A 118 1.59 -13.83 -7.30
N LEU A 119 2.72 -14.39 -7.72
CA LEU A 119 2.85 -15.21 -8.91
C LEU A 119 3.31 -16.62 -8.54
N PRO A 120 3.00 -17.64 -9.37
CA PRO A 120 3.58 -18.96 -9.20
C PRO A 120 5.12 -18.89 -9.31
N LEU A 121 5.82 -19.47 -8.34
CA LEU A 121 7.27 -19.53 -8.36
C LEU A 121 7.73 -20.65 -9.30
N LEU A 122 8.54 -20.29 -10.30
CA LEU A 122 9.20 -21.24 -11.19
C LEU A 122 10.39 -21.90 -10.49
N GLN A 123 10.38 -23.23 -10.46
CA GLN A 123 11.45 -24.04 -9.90
C GLN A 123 12.55 -24.31 -10.95
N PRO A 124 13.76 -24.70 -10.54
CA PRO A 124 14.86 -25.02 -11.49
C PRO A 124 14.55 -26.19 -12.44
N ASP A 125 13.64 -27.09 -12.06
CA ASP A 125 13.19 -28.22 -12.88
C ASP A 125 12.06 -27.84 -13.86
N GLY A 126 11.66 -26.58 -13.91
CA GLY A 126 10.61 -26.06 -14.77
C GLY A 126 9.19 -26.22 -14.21
N THR A 127 9.03 -26.83 -13.04
CA THR A 127 7.72 -26.91 -12.36
C THR A 127 7.35 -25.59 -11.68
N LYS A 128 6.06 -25.40 -11.40
CA LYS A 128 5.59 -24.22 -10.63
C LYS A 128 5.18 -24.70 -9.24
N SER A 129 5.92 -24.26 -8.21
CA SER A 129 5.62 -24.62 -6.81
C SER A 129 5.94 -23.46 -5.87
N GLY A 130 4.97 -23.16 -4.99
CA GLY A 130 5.06 -21.99 -4.12
C GLY A 130 4.67 -20.68 -4.83
N ARG A 131 4.97 -19.56 -4.20
CA ARG A 131 4.65 -18.22 -4.70
C ARG A 131 5.84 -17.29 -4.55
N VAL A 132 5.94 -16.33 -5.45
CA VAL A 132 6.88 -15.20 -5.37
C VAL A 132 6.10 -13.91 -5.50
N MET A 133 6.53 -12.90 -4.77
CA MET A 133 5.88 -11.59 -4.76
C MET A 133 6.53 -10.67 -5.79
N ALA A 134 5.72 -10.08 -6.67
CA ALA A 134 6.05 -8.87 -7.38
C ALA A 134 5.40 -7.69 -6.67
N GLN A 135 6.12 -6.56 -6.59
CA GLN A 135 5.63 -5.39 -5.86
C GLN A 135 5.91 -4.10 -6.60
N GLU A 136 4.99 -3.16 -6.45
CA GLU A 136 5.17 -1.76 -6.78
C GLU A 136 5.46 -1.00 -5.48
N VAL A 137 6.46 -0.12 -5.49
CA VAL A 137 6.87 0.69 -4.34
C VAL A 137 6.89 2.16 -4.74
N MET A 138 6.02 2.94 -4.15
CA MET A 138 5.98 4.38 -4.29
C MET A 138 6.39 5.03 -2.96
N LEU A 139 7.37 5.92 -2.99
CA LEU A 139 7.70 6.80 -1.87
C LEU A 139 7.18 8.21 -2.16
N VAL A 140 6.61 8.86 -1.16
CA VAL A 140 6.07 10.21 -1.35
C VAL A 140 7.18 11.24 -1.19
N ILE A 141 7.95 11.42 -2.27
CA ILE A 141 8.88 12.54 -2.42
C ILE A 141 8.11 13.82 -2.79
N PRO A 142 8.71 15.02 -2.70
CA PRO A 142 8.03 16.28 -3.01
C PRO A 142 7.34 16.30 -4.39
N ALA A 143 7.92 15.66 -5.41
CA ALA A 143 7.33 15.54 -6.72
C ALA A 143 6.01 14.74 -6.69
N ILE A 144 5.98 13.60 -6.01
CA ILE A 144 4.77 12.77 -5.83
C ILE A 144 3.71 13.53 -5.01
N ALA A 145 4.11 14.15 -3.90
CA ALA A 145 3.22 14.96 -3.08
C ALA A 145 2.52 16.06 -3.90
N ASN A 146 3.26 16.72 -4.80
CA ASN A 146 2.71 17.73 -5.68
C ASN A 146 1.70 17.15 -6.68
N LEU A 147 2.00 15.99 -7.29
CA LEU A 147 1.07 15.30 -8.19
C LEU A 147 -0.25 14.91 -7.49
N ILE A 148 -0.18 14.46 -6.24
CA ILE A 148 -1.37 14.14 -5.43
C ILE A 148 -2.20 15.42 -5.23
N ARG A 149 -1.56 16.51 -4.83
CA ARG A 149 -2.22 17.80 -4.55
C ARG A 149 -2.90 18.39 -5.78
N GLU A 150 -2.28 18.24 -6.95
CA GLU A 150 -2.75 18.76 -8.23
C GLU A 150 -3.71 17.81 -8.98
N ALA A 151 -4.13 16.71 -8.37
CA ALA A 151 -4.98 15.69 -9.01
C ALA A 151 -4.38 15.06 -10.29
N LYS A 152 -3.05 14.92 -10.33
CA LYS A 152 -2.30 14.39 -11.47
C LYS A 152 -1.81 12.95 -11.24
N ALA A 153 -2.65 12.09 -10.66
CA ALA A 153 -2.28 10.71 -10.30
C ALA A 153 -1.77 9.91 -11.50
N ALA A 154 -2.25 10.19 -12.71
CA ALA A 154 -1.78 9.54 -13.94
C ALA A 154 -0.26 9.73 -14.22
N GLN A 155 0.37 10.79 -13.68
CA GLN A 155 1.80 11.05 -13.86
C GLN A 155 2.69 10.37 -12.81
N ILE A 156 2.09 9.76 -11.79
CA ILE A 156 2.83 9.08 -10.70
C ILE A 156 3.69 7.96 -11.26
N TYR A 157 3.16 7.14 -12.15
CA TYR A 157 3.89 6.01 -12.73
C TYR A 157 5.21 6.44 -13.40
N SER A 158 5.18 7.45 -14.26
CA SER A 158 6.40 7.96 -14.93
C SER A 158 7.38 8.61 -13.94
N THR A 159 6.86 9.25 -12.90
CA THR A 159 7.70 9.81 -11.84
C THR A 159 8.39 8.70 -11.03
N MET A 160 7.71 7.59 -10.75
CA MET A 160 8.32 6.43 -10.09
C MET A 160 9.43 5.81 -10.95
N GLN A 161 9.21 5.66 -12.27
CA GLN A 161 10.22 5.12 -13.18
C GLN A 161 11.53 5.92 -13.16
N THR A 162 11.42 7.25 -13.16
CA THR A 162 12.59 8.15 -13.20
C THR A 162 13.27 8.33 -11.84
N ASN A 163 12.61 7.92 -10.75
CA ASN A 163 13.11 8.06 -9.38
C ASN A 163 13.42 6.73 -8.68
N SER A 164 13.77 5.70 -9.46
CA SER A 164 14.15 4.38 -8.92
C SER A 164 15.36 4.45 -7.97
N GLY A 165 16.26 5.41 -8.15
CA GLY A 165 17.40 5.65 -7.24
C GLY A 165 16.99 5.99 -5.79
N PHE A 166 15.76 6.44 -5.54
CA PHE A 166 15.20 6.65 -4.21
C PHE A 166 14.56 5.39 -3.60
N GLY A 167 14.66 4.23 -4.26
CA GLY A 167 14.03 2.99 -3.82
C GLY A 167 12.62 2.78 -4.35
N MET A 168 12.15 3.64 -5.26
CA MET A 168 10.88 3.42 -5.95
C MET A 168 11.00 2.33 -7.02
N GLN A 169 9.93 1.59 -7.21
CA GLN A 169 9.87 0.49 -8.16
C GLN A 169 8.46 0.38 -8.76
N THR A 170 8.36 0.32 -10.07
CA THR A 170 7.09 -0.01 -10.72
C THR A 170 6.86 -1.52 -10.72
N LEU A 171 5.60 -1.94 -10.90
CA LEU A 171 5.28 -3.36 -11.01
C LEU A 171 6.05 -4.02 -12.16
N GLU A 172 6.17 -3.34 -13.30
CA GLU A 172 6.89 -3.82 -14.48
C GLU A 172 8.39 -4.05 -14.19
N MET A 173 9.02 -3.16 -13.42
CA MET A 173 10.42 -3.35 -12.97
C MET A 173 10.57 -4.60 -12.11
N SER A 174 9.65 -4.82 -11.17
CA SER A 174 9.64 -5.99 -10.30
C SER A 174 9.43 -7.29 -11.08
N LEU A 175 8.44 -7.31 -11.99
CA LEU A 175 8.17 -8.45 -12.86
C LEU A 175 9.37 -8.79 -13.76
N ARG A 176 10.04 -7.76 -14.29
CA ARG A 176 11.24 -7.94 -15.12
C ARG A 176 12.38 -8.54 -14.33
N ASP A 177 12.66 -8.04 -13.12
CA ASP A 177 13.70 -8.61 -12.26
C ASP A 177 13.43 -10.10 -11.95
N LEU A 178 12.19 -10.44 -11.59
CA LEU A 178 11.77 -11.81 -11.33
C LEU A 178 11.93 -12.71 -12.57
N TYR A 179 11.57 -12.22 -13.75
CA TYR A 179 11.74 -12.94 -15.00
C TYR A 179 13.22 -13.16 -15.34
N MET A 180 14.06 -12.12 -15.25
CA MET A 180 15.50 -12.21 -15.51
C MET A 180 16.21 -13.17 -14.53
N ARG A 181 15.73 -13.24 -13.28
CA ARG A 181 16.19 -14.22 -12.28
C ARG A 181 15.57 -15.62 -12.46
N LYS A 182 14.79 -15.85 -13.51
CA LYS A 182 14.11 -17.13 -13.78
C LYS A 182 13.22 -17.59 -12.62
N LYS A 183 12.59 -16.66 -11.91
CA LYS A 183 11.64 -16.93 -10.82
C LYS A 183 10.21 -17.05 -11.29
N ILE A 184 9.89 -16.52 -12.47
CA ILE A 184 8.57 -16.56 -13.12
C ILE A 184 8.75 -16.80 -14.62
N THR A 185 7.69 -17.25 -15.28
CA THR A 185 7.67 -17.37 -16.75
C THR A 185 7.33 -16.02 -17.38
N LEU A 186 7.64 -15.86 -18.68
CA LEU A 186 7.21 -14.69 -19.45
C LEU A 186 5.69 -14.57 -19.50
N GLU A 187 4.99 -15.69 -19.63
CA GLU A 187 3.53 -15.75 -19.65
C GLU A 187 2.94 -15.20 -18.33
N ASP A 188 3.44 -15.66 -17.18
CA ASP A 188 3.00 -15.18 -15.87
C ASP A 188 3.28 -13.69 -15.69
N ALA A 189 4.44 -13.20 -16.16
CA ALA A 189 4.80 -11.79 -16.10
C ALA A 189 3.83 -10.94 -16.94
N LEU A 190 3.56 -11.34 -18.18
CA LEU A 190 2.64 -10.63 -19.07
C LEU A 190 1.20 -10.63 -18.57
N ALA A 191 0.74 -11.75 -17.99
CA ALA A 191 -0.59 -11.87 -17.42
C ALA A 191 -0.83 -10.94 -16.22
N ARG A 192 0.23 -10.54 -15.51
CA ARG A 192 0.17 -9.65 -14.33
C ARG A 192 0.60 -8.22 -14.61
N SER A 193 1.29 -7.97 -15.73
CA SER A 193 1.68 -6.62 -16.12
C SER A 193 0.47 -5.75 -16.42
N SER A 194 0.45 -4.55 -15.89
CA SER A 194 -0.52 -3.52 -16.24
C SER A 194 -0.23 -2.88 -17.61
N ARG A 195 1.00 -3.08 -18.14
CA ARG A 195 1.52 -2.52 -19.39
C ARG A 195 2.28 -3.57 -20.23
N PRO A 196 1.61 -4.63 -20.74
CA PRO A 196 2.27 -5.77 -21.37
C PRO A 196 3.16 -5.39 -22.56
N GLU A 197 2.75 -4.41 -23.36
CA GLU A 197 3.53 -3.98 -24.54
C GLU A 197 4.79 -3.20 -24.14
N GLU A 198 4.71 -2.38 -23.08
CA GLU A 198 5.87 -1.68 -22.52
C GLU A 198 6.83 -2.69 -21.90
N PHE A 199 6.32 -3.68 -21.18
CA PHE A 199 7.10 -4.78 -20.61
C PHE A 199 7.87 -5.54 -21.68
N LYS A 200 7.24 -5.96 -22.80
CA LYS A 200 7.90 -6.65 -23.93
C LYS A 200 9.02 -5.82 -24.54
N ARG A 201 8.76 -4.51 -24.81
CA ARG A 201 9.79 -3.60 -25.34
C ARG A 201 10.99 -3.48 -24.39
N GLY A 202 10.72 -3.42 -23.09
CA GLY A 202 11.76 -3.35 -22.06
C GLY A 202 12.67 -4.58 -22.02
N LEU A 203 12.18 -5.77 -22.43
CA LEU A 203 13.01 -6.98 -22.51
C LEU A 203 13.92 -7.02 -23.76
N GLN A 204 13.52 -6.36 -24.85
CA GLN A 204 14.31 -6.33 -26.10
C GLN A 204 15.52 -5.39 -26.01
N ASN A 205 15.49 -4.43 -25.09
CA ASN A 205 16.53 -3.40 -24.91
C ASN A 205 17.49 -3.72 -23.73
N SER A 206 17.49 -4.95 -23.25
CA SER A 206 18.32 -5.47 -22.15
C SER A 206 19.26 -6.55 -22.61
#